data_c864ef3f83e3a0daccb3caf6f7657497
#
_entry.id   c864ef3f83e3a0daccb3caf6f7657497
#
_cell.length_a   1.000
_cell.length_b   1.000
_cell.length_c   1.000
_cell.angle_alpha   90.00
_cell.angle_beta   90.00
_cell.angle_gamma   90.00
#
_symmetry.space_group_name_H-M   'P 1'
#
loop_
_entity.id
_entity.type
_entity.pdbx_description
1 polymer ?
#
loop_
_entity_poly.entity_id
_entity_poly.type
_entity_poly.pdbx_seq_one_letter_code
_entity_poly.pdbx_strand_id
1 'polypeptide(L)'
;MQKVNDPAVRHTSSGALIRRFLPYLAKYKKTLFIDLFCAAMTTLCDIILPKIMSTITNSAMGVGITLTAGIVLKLAAVYFVLRIIDGAAQYFMSGIGHIMGVHIETDMRRDAFDHLLKLDHTYYNNTKVGTIMGRITNDLFDVTEFAHHCPEEFFIAGIKIIASFLILCQASVPLTLAVFACVPLMGIVSVKLNQRLRARFRQQRIQIGELNATIEDSLLGQGVVKAFAAEDEEREKFAKGNKDFEHIKTLGYYAMAAFNTSTRLFDGLMYLVVILAGGLSLVYGKITAGDLVAYMLYVTTLIATIRRIVEFAEQFQRGMTGIERFAEIMDTPVTIKDAEDAKPLQPGPGGIRFEDVSFEYPDDHNKVLHHVSLDIRAGERLALVGPSGGGKTTLCNLIPRFYEVTGGRILIDGQDIQHVTLKSLREDIGIVQQEVYLFSGSVADNIAYGKPGATREEIVEAARLAGAERFIRALKDGFDTYVGERGVKLSGGQKQRIAIARVFLKNPPILILDEATSALDNESEILVGQSLEKLAHGRTTLTIAHRLTTIKDYDRILVLGAEGIEESGTHDELLARKGVYYRLWNQLPGEDTL
;
A
#
# COMPACT_ATOMS: atom_id res chain seq x y z
N MET A 1 -27.36 3.97 -9.16
CA MET A 1 -26.17 3.59 -9.94
C MET A 1 -25.47 4.87 -10.40
N GLN A 2 -24.76 5.55 -9.51
CA GLN A 2 -23.83 6.61 -9.89
C GLN A 2 -22.52 5.94 -10.32
N LYS A 3 -22.15 6.14 -11.59
CA LYS A 3 -20.80 5.87 -12.04
C LYS A 3 -19.88 6.79 -11.24
N VAL A 4 -19.14 6.24 -10.28
CA VAL A 4 -17.96 6.88 -9.76
C VAL A 4 -17.03 7.05 -10.97
N ASN A 5 -16.93 8.27 -11.47
CA ASN A 5 -15.92 8.65 -12.43
C ASN A 5 -14.59 8.56 -11.70
N ASP A 6 -13.92 7.43 -11.86
CA ASP A 6 -12.51 7.28 -11.51
C ASP A 6 -11.73 8.27 -12.42
N PRO A 7 -10.99 9.25 -11.85
CA PRO A 7 -10.25 10.20 -12.67
C PRO A 7 -9.23 9.41 -13.49
N ALA A 8 -9.42 9.44 -14.79
CA ALA A 8 -8.58 8.95 -15.88
C ALA A 8 -7.37 8.11 -15.42
N VAL A 9 -7.55 6.80 -15.30
CA VAL A 9 -6.43 5.85 -15.30
C VAL A 9 -5.71 6.09 -16.64
N ARG A 10 -4.65 6.88 -16.60
CA ARG A 10 -3.70 6.98 -17.71
C ARG A 10 -3.10 5.59 -17.85
N HIS A 11 -3.60 4.79 -18.77
CA HIS A 11 -2.98 3.53 -19.14
C HIS A 11 -1.56 3.82 -19.63
N THR A 12 -0.63 3.83 -18.67
CA THR A 12 0.78 3.97 -18.97
C THR A 12 1.17 2.75 -19.82
N SER A 13 1.79 2.95 -20.97
CA SER A 13 2.16 1.83 -21.82
C SER A 13 3.06 0.85 -21.05
N SER A 14 2.88 -0.45 -21.25
CA SER A 14 3.68 -1.50 -20.59
C SER A 14 5.19 -1.24 -20.74
N GLY A 15 5.64 -0.69 -21.86
CA GLY A 15 7.04 -0.32 -22.07
C GLY A 15 7.53 0.82 -21.15
N ALA A 16 6.67 1.79 -20.84
CA ALA A 16 7.02 2.87 -19.91
C ALA A 16 7.10 2.35 -18.46
N LEU A 17 6.20 1.46 -18.07
CA LEU A 17 6.21 0.81 -16.75
C LEU A 17 7.47 -0.04 -16.57
N ILE A 18 7.83 -0.87 -17.56
CA ILE A 18 9.06 -1.65 -17.54
C ILE A 18 10.29 -0.74 -17.42
N ARG A 19 10.33 0.38 -18.15
CA ARG A 19 11.45 1.35 -18.06
C ARG A 19 11.60 1.92 -16.64
N ARG A 20 10.51 2.13 -15.91
CA ARG A 20 10.52 2.59 -14.51
C ARG A 20 11.01 1.52 -13.54
N PHE A 21 10.66 0.28 -13.82
CA PHE A 21 11.10 -0.87 -13.03
C PHE A 21 12.57 -1.24 -13.26
N LEU A 22 13.08 -1.02 -14.47
CA LEU A 22 14.42 -1.43 -14.89
C LEU A 22 15.57 -0.97 -13.97
N PRO A 23 15.56 0.23 -13.34
CA PRO A 23 16.61 0.65 -12.40
C PRO A 23 16.75 -0.29 -11.19
N TYR A 24 15.63 -0.81 -10.65
CA TYR A 24 15.65 -1.77 -9.54
C TYR A 24 16.25 -3.11 -9.97
N LEU A 25 15.86 -3.61 -11.13
CA LEU A 25 16.42 -4.85 -11.69
C LEU A 25 17.91 -4.71 -12.03
N ALA A 26 18.33 -3.54 -12.54
CA ALA A 26 19.71 -3.28 -12.96
C ALA A 26 20.74 -3.36 -11.82
N LYS A 27 20.32 -3.08 -10.57
CA LYS A 27 21.18 -3.28 -9.39
C LYS A 27 21.64 -4.73 -9.26
N TYR A 28 20.81 -5.69 -9.66
CA TYR A 28 21.01 -7.12 -9.49
C TYR A 28 21.32 -7.85 -10.80
N LYS A 29 21.72 -7.14 -11.85
CA LYS A 29 21.97 -7.70 -13.19
C LYS A 29 22.91 -8.91 -13.21
N LYS A 30 23.91 -8.97 -12.32
CA LYS A 30 24.84 -10.11 -12.26
C LYS A 30 24.10 -11.38 -11.84
N THR A 31 23.27 -11.30 -10.81
CA THR A 31 22.45 -12.41 -10.32
C THR A 31 21.46 -12.86 -11.39
N LEU A 32 20.80 -11.91 -12.07
CA LEU A 32 19.86 -12.20 -13.17
C LEU A 32 20.56 -12.93 -14.33
N PHE A 33 21.78 -12.52 -14.72
CA PHE A 33 22.51 -13.22 -15.78
C PHE A 33 22.92 -14.63 -15.40
N ILE A 34 23.33 -14.86 -14.14
CA ILE A 34 23.67 -16.21 -13.65
C ILE A 34 22.39 -17.06 -13.58
N ASP A 35 21.27 -16.49 -13.17
CA ASP A 35 19.97 -17.13 -13.11
C ASP A 35 19.52 -17.62 -14.50
N LEU A 36 19.56 -16.75 -15.51
CA LEU A 36 19.26 -17.09 -16.90
C LEU A 36 20.25 -18.13 -17.46
N PHE A 37 21.51 -18.10 -17.05
CA PHE A 37 22.50 -19.11 -17.42
C PHE A 37 22.13 -20.47 -16.80
N CYS A 38 21.76 -20.50 -15.53
CA CYS A 38 21.26 -21.70 -14.85
C CYS A 38 19.99 -22.24 -15.54
N ALA A 39 19.07 -21.35 -15.91
CA ALA A 39 17.85 -21.68 -16.66
C ALA A 39 18.16 -22.30 -18.03
N ALA A 40 19.19 -21.83 -18.73
CA ALA A 40 19.67 -22.44 -19.97
C ALA A 40 20.27 -23.84 -19.72
N MET A 41 21.02 -24.02 -18.62
CA MET A 41 21.61 -25.33 -18.28
C MET A 41 20.56 -26.37 -17.90
N THR A 42 19.55 -26.01 -17.08
CA THR A 42 18.43 -26.93 -16.76
C THR A 42 17.67 -27.32 -18.02
N THR A 43 17.41 -26.33 -18.90
CA THR A 43 16.74 -26.56 -20.18
C THR A 43 17.54 -27.52 -21.07
N LEU A 44 18.86 -27.37 -21.14
CA LEU A 44 19.72 -28.25 -21.90
C LEU A 44 19.66 -29.69 -21.35
N CYS A 45 19.66 -29.85 -20.03
CA CYS A 45 19.53 -31.18 -19.39
C CYS A 45 18.21 -31.86 -19.76
N ASP A 46 17.11 -31.12 -19.79
CA ASP A 46 15.79 -31.64 -20.17
C ASP A 46 15.72 -32.06 -21.65
N ILE A 47 16.39 -31.29 -22.54
CA ILE A 47 16.38 -31.57 -23.99
C ILE A 47 17.23 -32.81 -24.36
N ILE A 48 18.29 -33.11 -23.61
CA ILE A 48 19.20 -34.22 -23.91
C ILE A 48 18.56 -35.57 -23.60
N LEU A 49 17.71 -35.70 -22.60
CA LEU A 49 17.10 -36.99 -22.21
C LEU A 49 16.35 -37.67 -23.34
N PRO A 50 15.45 -37.01 -24.12
CA PRO A 50 14.79 -37.67 -25.26
C PRO A 50 15.77 -38.18 -26.32
N LYS A 51 16.90 -37.49 -26.52
CA LYS A 51 17.93 -37.88 -27.47
C LYS A 51 18.69 -39.14 -27.00
N ILE A 52 18.99 -39.25 -25.71
CA ILE A 52 19.59 -40.44 -25.11
C ILE A 52 18.65 -41.63 -25.31
N MET A 53 17.35 -41.47 -25.01
CA MET A 53 16.36 -42.54 -25.15
C MET A 53 16.20 -42.99 -26.61
N SER A 54 16.16 -42.02 -27.55
CA SER A 54 16.16 -42.32 -28.99
C SER A 54 17.38 -43.14 -29.40
N THR A 55 18.58 -42.79 -28.93
CA THR A 55 19.82 -43.46 -29.24
C THR A 55 19.81 -44.92 -28.72
N ILE A 56 19.38 -45.12 -27.47
CA ILE A 56 19.29 -46.47 -26.87
C ILE A 56 18.28 -47.31 -27.64
N THR A 57 17.09 -46.78 -27.95
CA THR A 57 16.03 -47.48 -28.66
C THR A 57 16.50 -47.89 -30.08
N ASN A 58 17.10 -46.98 -30.81
CA ASN A 58 17.62 -47.26 -32.16
C ASN A 58 18.70 -48.33 -32.14
N SER A 59 19.64 -48.22 -31.19
CA SER A 59 20.71 -49.22 -31.03
C SER A 59 20.16 -50.59 -30.64
N ALA A 60 19.13 -50.66 -29.81
CA ALA A 60 18.46 -51.93 -29.46
C ALA A 60 17.73 -52.56 -30.65
N MET A 61 17.24 -51.75 -31.58
CA MET A 61 16.62 -52.21 -32.84
C MET A 61 17.63 -52.49 -33.98
N GLY A 62 18.92 -52.43 -33.69
CA GLY A 62 19.98 -52.67 -34.68
C GLY A 62 20.22 -51.50 -35.63
N VAL A 63 19.72 -50.30 -35.33
CA VAL A 63 19.92 -49.11 -36.12
C VAL A 63 21.00 -48.24 -35.49
N GLY A 64 22.08 -47.98 -36.20
CA GLY A 64 23.17 -47.11 -35.74
C GLY A 64 24.24 -47.86 -34.95
N ILE A 65 24.52 -47.43 -33.71
CA ILE A 65 25.61 -47.95 -32.87
C ILE A 65 25.18 -49.28 -32.24
N THR A 66 26.05 -50.33 -32.28
CA THR A 66 25.76 -51.59 -31.57
C THR A 66 25.67 -51.37 -30.05
N LEU A 67 24.52 -51.70 -29.46
CA LEU A 67 24.29 -51.53 -28.04
C LEU A 67 25.16 -52.46 -27.21
N THR A 68 26.08 -51.92 -26.45
CA THR A 68 26.93 -52.66 -25.48
C THR A 68 26.69 -52.15 -24.08
N ALA A 69 26.92 -52.99 -23.06
CA ALA A 69 26.82 -52.57 -21.67
C ALA A 69 27.68 -51.33 -21.37
N GLY A 70 28.87 -51.22 -22.01
CA GLY A 70 29.73 -50.04 -21.87
C GLY A 70 29.14 -48.76 -22.43
N ILE A 71 28.36 -48.82 -23.52
CA ILE A 71 27.66 -47.65 -24.09
C ILE A 71 26.52 -47.22 -23.18
N VAL A 72 25.74 -48.16 -22.67
CA VAL A 72 24.64 -47.88 -21.73
C VAL A 72 25.18 -47.22 -20.47
N LEU A 73 26.27 -47.74 -19.88
CA LEU A 73 26.91 -47.17 -18.71
C LEU A 73 27.46 -45.76 -18.99
N LYS A 74 28.05 -45.49 -20.17
CA LYS A 74 28.51 -44.14 -20.56
C LYS A 74 27.33 -43.18 -20.67
N LEU A 75 26.24 -43.57 -21.34
CA LEU A 75 25.05 -42.71 -21.46
C LEU A 75 24.40 -42.44 -20.10
N ALA A 76 24.33 -43.46 -19.24
CA ALA A 76 23.85 -43.31 -17.86
C ALA A 76 24.74 -42.38 -17.04
N ALA A 77 26.07 -42.47 -17.16
CA ALA A 77 27.02 -41.60 -16.49
C ALA A 77 26.87 -40.14 -16.98
N VAL A 78 26.73 -39.91 -18.29
CA VAL A 78 26.48 -38.58 -18.86
C VAL A 78 25.17 -38.01 -18.29
N TYR A 79 24.09 -38.78 -18.31
CA TYR A 79 22.82 -38.37 -17.75
C TYR A 79 22.90 -38.05 -16.27
N PHE A 80 23.62 -38.85 -15.49
CA PHE A 80 23.83 -38.63 -14.06
C PHE A 80 24.56 -37.29 -13.78
N VAL A 81 25.64 -37.01 -14.55
CA VAL A 81 26.37 -35.74 -14.43
C VAL A 81 25.49 -34.58 -14.79
N LEU A 82 24.69 -34.68 -15.88
CA LEU A 82 23.73 -33.64 -16.25
C LEU A 82 22.69 -33.39 -15.15
N ARG A 83 22.21 -34.44 -14.46
CA ARG A 83 21.27 -34.29 -13.34
C ARG A 83 21.88 -33.64 -12.11
N ILE A 84 23.19 -33.83 -11.85
CA ILE A 84 23.89 -33.08 -10.79
C ILE A 84 23.97 -31.58 -11.16
N ILE A 85 24.32 -31.29 -12.42
CA ILE A 85 24.37 -29.89 -12.92
C ILE A 85 22.98 -29.23 -12.86
N ASP A 86 21.96 -29.95 -13.32
CA ASP A 86 20.57 -29.52 -13.26
C ASP A 86 20.12 -29.21 -11.82
N GLY A 87 20.41 -30.11 -10.88
CA GLY A 87 20.11 -29.92 -9.46
C GLY A 87 20.83 -28.70 -8.86
N ALA A 88 22.10 -28.49 -9.21
CA ALA A 88 22.86 -27.32 -8.75
C ALA A 88 22.31 -26.01 -9.35
N ALA A 89 21.98 -26.00 -10.65
CA ALA A 89 21.37 -24.86 -11.32
C ALA A 89 19.98 -24.55 -10.75
N GLN A 90 19.16 -25.58 -10.53
CA GLN A 90 17.83 -25.44 -9.91
C GLN A 90 17.93 -24.89 -8.47
N TYR A 91 18.92 -25.34 -7.70
CA TYR A 91 19.16 -24.78 -6.36
C TYR A 91 19.49 -23.30 -6.40
N PHE A 92 20.31 -22.88 -7.38
CA PHE A 92 20.64 -21.46 -7.56
C PHE A 92 19.39 -20.64 -7.92
N MET A 93 18.61 -21.08 -8.90
CA MET A 93 17.39 -20.40 -9.36
C MET A 93 16.37 -20.30 -8.22
N SER A 94 16.05 -21.42 -7.56
CA SER A 94 15.07 -21.45 -6.46
C SER A 94 15.55 -20.75 -5.17
N GLY A 95 16.85 -20.58 -4.97
CA GLY A 95 17.42 -19.91 -3.82
C GLY A 95 17.80 -18.46 -4.14
N ILE A 96 18.90 -18.30 -4.88
CA ILE A 96 19.51 -16.98 -5.10
C ILE A 96 18.69 -16.12 -6.05
N GLY A 97 18.01 -16.73 -7.05
CA GLY A 97 17.05 -16.01 -7.91
C GLY A 97 15.91 -15.39 -7.10
N HIS A 98 15.28 -16.15 -6.22
CA HIS A 98 14.22 -15.62 -5.33
C HIS A 98 14.73 -14.57 -4.35
N ILE A 99 15.93 -14.75 -3.77
CA ILE A 99 16.56 -13.75 -2.89
C ILE A 99 16.77 -12.42 -3.65
N MET A 100 17.12 -12.45 -4.93
CA MET A 100 17.17 -11.26 -5.77
C MET A 100 15.82 -10.53 -5.80
N GLY A 101 14.73 -11.28 -5.96
CA GLY A 101 13.38 -10.73 -5.89
C GLY A 101 13.09 -10.04 -4.55
N VAL A 102 13.42 -10.68 -3.43
CA VAL A 102 13.27 -10.11 -2.08
C VAL A 102 14.03 -8.80 -1.91
N HIS A 103 15.24 -8.72 -2.46
CA HIS A 103 16.01 -7.46 -2.41
C HIS A 103 15.36 -6.34 -3.24
N ILE A 104 14.85 -6.66 -4.44
CA ILE A 104 14.12 -5.70 -5.28
C ILE A 104 12.89 -5.19 -4.54
N GLU A 105 12.08 -6.09 -3.96
CA GLU A 105 10.91 -5.74 -3.18
C GLU A 105 11.25 -4.84 -1.99
N THR A 106 12.32 -5.17 -1.27
CA THR A 106 12.78 -4.39 -0.12
C THR A 106 13.20 -2.96 -0.54
N ASP A 107 13.92 -2.83 -1.65
CA ASP A 107 14.31 -1.52 -2.18
C ASP A 107 13.08 -0.70 -2.59
N MET A 108 12.14 -1.30 -3.34
CA MET A 108 10.91 -0.62 -3.77
C MET A 108 10.03 -0.23 -2.58
N ARG A 109 9.89 -1.11 -1.57
CA ARG A 109 9.10 -0.84 -0.37
C ARG A 109 9.69 0.32 0.43
N ARG A 110 11.01 0.35 0.59
CA ARG A 110 11.71 1.47 1.25
C ARG A 110 11.46 2.78 0.53
N ASP A 111 11.68 2.82 -0.80
CA ASP A 111 11.51 4.02 -1.59
C ASP A 111 10.06 4.52 -1.56
N ALA A 112 9.07 3.59 -1.63
CA ALA A 112 7.66 3.93 -1.49
C ALA A 112 7.33 4.50 -0.09
N PHE A 113 7.85 3.89 0.97
CA PHE A 113 7.62 4.35 2.34
C PHE A 113 8.25 5.72 2.59
N ASP A 114 9.48 5.92 2.12
CA ASP A 114 10.17 7.21 2.21
C ASP A 114 9.44 8.32 1.43
N HIS A 115 8.81 7.97 0.30
CA HIS A 115 7.98 8.89 -0.47
C HIS A 115 6.67 9.20 0.24
N LEU A 116 5.96 8.18 0.74
CA LEU A 116 4.73 8.34 1.50
C LEU A 116 4.91 9.27 2.69
N LEU A 117 6.00 9.17 3.45
CA LEU A 117 6.28 10.07 4.59
C LEU A 117 6.41 11.55 4.19
N LYS A 118 6.61 11.86 2.92
CA LYS A 118 6.73 13.23 2.40
C LYS A 118 5.41 13.79 1.87
N LEU A 119 4.41 12.94 1.64
CA LEU A 119 3.10 13.37 1.13
C LEU A 119 2.32 14.16 2.17
N ASP A 120 1.47 15.05 1.71
CA ASP A 120 0.67 15.95 2.52
C ASP A 120 -0.60 15.30 3.11
N HIS A 121 -1.29 16.03 3.97
CA HIS A 121 -2.54 15.60 4.60
C HIS A 121 -3.66 15.32 3.59
N THR A 122 -3.71 16.04 2.47
CA THR A 122 -4.71 15.87 1.41
C THR A 122 -4.69 14.45 0.85
N TYR A 123 -3.50 13.91 0.59
CA TYR A 123 -3.34 12.54 0.12
C TYR A 123 -3.95 11.51 1.09
N TYR A 124 -3.68 11.66 2.39
CA TYR A 124 -4.15 10.72 3.42
C TYR A 124 -5.65 10.87 3.72
N ASN A 125 -6.21 12.05 3.57
CA ASN A 125 -7.66 12.27 3.69
C ASN A 125 -8.42 11.57 2.55
N ASN A 126 -7.84 11.55 1.35
CA ASN A 126 -8.47 11.01 0.14
C ASN A 126 -8.13 9.54 -0.12
N THR A 127 -7.14 8.97 0.56
CA THR A 127 -6.68 7.62 0.31
C THR A 127 -6.77 6.76 1.57
N LYS A 128 -7.54 5.67 1.49
CA LYS A 128 -7.65 4.73 2.62
C LYS A 128 -6.31 4.08 2.92
N VAL A 129 -5.86 4.13 4.17
CA VAL A 129 -4.58 3.55 4.63
C VAL A 129 -4.47 2.06 4.26
N GLY A 130 -5.57 1.29 4.37
CA GLY A 130 -5.59 -0.12 3.95
C GLY A 130 -5.27 -0.33 2.47
N THR A 131 -5.65 0.61 1.59
CA THR A 131 -5.28 0.57 0.17
C THR A 131 -3.78 0.80 -0.01
N ILE A 132 -3.21 1.77 0.70
CA ILE A 132 -1.76 2.05 0.68
C ILE A 132 -0.98 0.82 1.17
N MET A 133 -1.40 0.22 2.28
CA MET A 133 -0.79 -1.00 2.82
C MET A 133 -0.81 -2.14 1.79
N GLY A 134 -1.95 -2.39 1.13
CA GLY A 134 -2.05 -3.39 0.08
C GLY A 134 -1.06 -3.15 -1.07
N ARG A 135 -0.87 -1.89 -1.47
CA ARG A 135 0.07 -1.50 -2.54
C ARG A 135 1.54 -1.73 -2.19
N ILE A 136 1.95 -1.44 -0.96
CA ILE A 136 3.36 -1.60 -0.53
C ILE A 136 3.70 -3.00 0.01
N THR A 137 2.70 -3.88 0.13
CA THR A 137 2.88 -5.28 0.53
C THR A 137 2.52 -6.23 -0.60
N ASN A 138 1.23 -6.43 -0.87
CA ASN A 138 0.75 -7.45 -1.80
C ASN A 138 1.11 -7.15 -3.26
N ASP A 139 0.96 -5.88 -3.70
CA ASP A 139 1.28 -5.53 -5.09
C ASP A 139 2.79 -5.61 -5.34
N LEU A 140 3.65 -5.27 -4.37
CA LEU A 140 5.10 -5.43 -4.49
C LEU A 140 5.53 -6.90 -4.50
N PHE A 141 4.83 -7.78 -3.79
CA PHE A 141 5.06 -9.22 -3.90
C PHE A 141 4.78 -9.70 -5.33
N ASP A 142 3.67 -9.29 -5.97
CA ASP A 142 3.39 -9.62 -7.36
C ASP A 142 4.46 -9.08 -8.33
N VAL A 143 5.06 -7.90 -8.03
CA VAL A 143 6.19 -7.35 -8.78
C VAL A 143 7.44 -8.21 -8.62
N THR A 144 7.72 -8.70 -7.42
CA THR A 144 8.87 -9.58 -7.15
C THR A 144 8.77 -10.87 -7.95
N GLU A 145 7.62 -11.53 -7.88
CA GLU A 145 7.34 -12.74 -8.63
C GLU A 145 7.47 -12.54 -10.16
N PHE A 146 7.00 -11.38 -10.64
CA PHE A 146 7.21 -10.97 -12.03
C PHE A 146 8.70 -10.80 -12.37
N ALA A 147 9.47 -10.17 -11.47
CA ALA A 147 10.83 -9.71 -11.73
C ALA A 147 11.81 -10.83 -12.07
N HIS A 148 11.68 -11.98 -11.42
CA HIS A 148 12.59 -13.12 -11.65
C HIS A 148 11.92 -14.24 -12.43
N HIS A 149 10.70 -14.64 -12.14
CA HIS A 149 10.04 -15.74 -12.81
C HIS A 149 9.69 -15.47 -14.27
N CYS A 150 9.15 -14.30 -14.60
CA CYS A 150 8.71 -14.06 -15.97
C CYS A 150 9.87 -14.06 -16.99
N PRO A 151 10.99 -13.36 -16.76
CA PRO A 151 12.14 -13.43 -17.68
C PRO A 151 12.69 -14.84 -17.82
N GLU A 152 12.83 -15.57 -16.70
CA GLU A 152 13.34 -16.94 -16.63
C GLU A 152 12.46 -17.90 -17.43
N GLU A 153 11.17 -17.97 -17.13
CA GLU A 153 10.26 -18.93 -17.72
C GLU A 153 9.99 -18.66 -19.22
N PHE A 154 9.92 -17.40 -19.65
CA PHE A 154 9.83 -17.09 -21.07
C PHE A 154 11.12 -17.45 -21.81
N PHE A 155 12.29 -17.27 -21.18
CA PHE A 155 13.56 -17.67 -21.73
C PHE A 155 13.67 -19.20 -21.87
N ILE A 156 13.34 -19.97 -20.81
CA ILE A 156 13.26 -21.44 -20.83
C ILE A 156 12.30 -21.92 -21.91
N ALA A 157 11.10 -21.35 -21.98
CA ALA A 157 10.10 -21.72 -22.96
C ALA A 157 10.58 -21.49 -24.40
N GLY A 158 11.21 -20.34 -24.65
CA GLY A 158 11.81 -20.03 -25.95
C GLY A 158 12.85 -21.05 -26.38
N ILE A 159 13.79 -21.38 -25.50
CA ILE A 159 14.83 -22.39 -25.78
C ILE A 159 14.19 -23.78 -26.02
N LYS A 160 13.28 -24.23 -25.15
CA LYS A 160 12.62 -25.55 -25.28
C LYS A 160 11.86 -25.69 -26.61
N ILE A 161 11.08 -24.66 -27.01
CA ILE A 161 10.31 -24.68 -28.26
C ILE A 161 11.25 -24.71 -29.46
N ILE A 162 12.25 -23.82 -29.53
CA ILE A 162 13.18 -23.70 -30.67
C ILE A 162 14.03 -24.96 -30.77
N ALA A 163 14.63 -25.42 -29.67
CA ALA A 163 15.50 -26.59 -29.68
C ALA A 163 14.72 -27.86 -30.01
N SER A 164 13.52 -28.06 -29.45
CA SER A 164 12.68 -29.22 -29.80
C SER A 164 12.32 -29.21 -31.28
N PHE A 165 11.97 -28.05 -31.86
CA PHE A 165 11.69 -27.90 -33.27
C PHE A 165 12.88 -28.31 -34.13
N LEU A 166 14.07 -27.76 -33.86
CA LEU A 166 15.29 -28.05 -34.63
C LEU A 166 15.70 -29.51 -34.53
N ILE A 167 15.60 -30.11 -33.35
CA ILE A 167 15.97 -31.52 -33.14
C ILE A 167 14.99 -32.46 -33.86
N LEU A 168 13.68 -32.22 -33.76
CA LEU A 168 12.66 -33.02 -34.39
C LEU A 168 12.68 -32.87 -35.93
N CYS A 169 13.05 -31.70 -36.47
CA CYS A 169 13.25 -31.52 -37.91
C CYS A 169 14.38 -32.40 -38.49
N GLN A 170 15.39 -32.77 -37.68
CA GLN A 170 16.45 -33.67 -38.11
C GLN A 170 15.92 -35.09 -38.36
N ALA A 171 14.87 -35.52 -37.64
CA ALA A 171 14.23 -36.81 -37.84
C ALA A 171 13.21 -36.80 -38.99
N SER A 172 12.27 -35.83 -38.99
CA SER A 172 11.27 -35.68 -40.06
C SER A 172 10.64 -34.29 -40.07
N VAL A 173 10.93 -33.48 -41.08
CA VAL A 173 10.34 -32.14 -41.22
C VAL A 173 8.80 -32.18 -41.36
N PRO A 174 8.18 -33.06 -42.19
CA PRO A 174 6.71 -33.08 -42.30
C PRO A 174 6.01 -33.45 -41.00
N LEU A 175 6.55 -34.43 -40.24
CA LEU A 175 5.98 -34.82 -38.94
C LEU A 175 6.12 -33.69 -37.91
N THR A 176 7.28 -33.04 -37.87
CA THR A 176 7.51 -31.88 -36.98
C THR A 176 6.54 -30.76 -37.26
N LEU A 177 6.33 -30.39 -38.53
CA LEU A 177 5.37 -29.39 -38.90
C LEU A 177 3.93 -29.74 -38.52
N ALA A 178 3.54 -31.02 -38.67
CA ALA A 178 2.22 -31.48 -38.25
C ALA A 178 2.01 -31.36 -36.72
N VAL A 179 3.02 -31.73 -35.92
CA VAL A 179 2.98 -31.54 -34.44
C VAL A 179 2.94 -30.05 -34.06
N PHE A 180 3.82 -29.26 -34.67
CA PHE A 180 3.92 -27.84 -34.34
C PHE A 180 2.72 -27.00 -34.84
N ALA A 181 1.97 -27.48 -35.85
CA ALA A 181 0.70 -26.84 -36.27
C ALA A 181 -0.38 -26.90 -35.16
N CYS A 182 -0.32 -27.88 -34.26
CA CYS A 182 -1.21 -27.96 -33.11
C CYS A 182 -0.93 -26.86 -32.08
N VAL A 183 0.32 -26.37 -31.95
CA VAL A 183 0.75 -25.41 -30.94
C VAL A 183 0.03 -24.05 -31.07
N PRO A 184 0.01 -23.35 -32.23
CA PRO A 184 -0.72 -22.10 -32.37
C PRO A 184 -2.24 -22.28 -32.20
N LEU A 185 -2.80 -23.41 -32.67
CA LEU A 185 -4.22 -23.71 -32.48
C LEU A 185 -4.57 -23.85 -30.99
N MET A 186 -3.78 -24.60 -30.25
CA MET A 186 -3.89 -24.72 -28.80
C MET A 186 -3.76 -23.34 -28.11
N GLY A 187 -2.77 -22.53 -28.52
CA GLY A 187 -2.54 -21.20 -28.00
C GLY A 187 -3.76 -20.29 -28.18
N ILE A 188 -4.33 -20.21 -29.36
CA ILE A 188 -5.51 -19.37 -29.67
C ILE A 188 -6.71 -19.78 -28.80
N VAL A 189 -7.01 -21.09 -28.71
CA VAL A 189 -8.14 -21.59 -27.92
C VAL A 189 -7.90 -21.34 -26.43
N SER A 190 -6.69 -21.64 -25.94
CA SER A 190 -6.30 -21.41 -24.54
C SER A 190 -6.43 -19.94 -24.16
N VAL A 191 -5.97 -19.01 -24.98
CA VAL A 191 -6.09 -17.56 -24.73
C VAL A 191 -7.56 -17.14 -24.65
N LYS A 192 -8.41 -17.57 -25.62
CA LYS A 192 -9.84 -17.23 -25.61
C LYS A 192 -10.57 -17.75 -24.37
N LEU A 193 -10.31 -19.00 -23.98
CA LEU A 193 -10.95 -19.60 -22.82
C LEU A 193 -10.42 -18.99 -21.52
N ASN A 194 -9.12 -18.69 -21.44
CA ASN A 194 -8.52 -18.02 -20.30
C ASN A 194 -9.10 -16.59 -20.11
N GLN A 195 -9.33 -15.85 -21.19
CA GLN A 195 -10.01 -14.55 -21.11
C GLN A 195 -11.42 -14.66 -20.50
N ARG A 196 -12.20 -15.69 -20.91
CA ARG A 196 -13.51 -15.95 -20.31
C ARG A 196 -13.41 -16.32 -18.83
N LEU A 197 -12.48 -17.19 -18.49
CA LEU A 197 -12.20 -17.59 -17.12
C LEU A 197 -11.86 -16.38 -16.24
N ARG A 198 -10.95 -15.51 -16.70
CA ARG A 198 -10.56 -14.28 -16.00
C ARG A 198 -11.74 -13.32 -15.81
N ALA A 199 -12.61 -13.17 -16.81
CA ALA A 199 -13.80 -12.34 -16.69
C ALA A 199 -14.73 -12.84 -15.57
N ARG A 200 -14.92 -14.18 -15.45
CA ARG A 200 -15.72 -14.79 -14.38
C ARG A 200 -15.08 -14.64 -13.01
N PHE A 201 -13.78 -14.84 -12.88
CA PHE A 201 -13.06 -14.63 -11.61
C PHE A 201 -13.04 -13.16 -11.19
N ARG A 202 -13.02 -12.22 -12.14
CA ARG A 202 -13.16 -10.80 -11.83
C ARG A 202 -14.55 -10.49 -11.27
N GLN A 203 -15.63 -11.03 -11.85
CA GLN A 203 -16.98 -10.89 -11.33
C GLN A 203 -17.11 -11.48 -9.93
N GLN A 204 -16.50 -12.65 -9.68
CA GLN A 204 -16.48 -13.29 -8.37
C GLN A 204 -15.78 -12.42 -7.32
N ARG A 205 -14.65 -11.76 -7.67
CA ARG A 205 -13.93 -10.84 -6.77
C ARG A 205 -14.76 -9.60 -6.41
N ILE A 206 -15.51 -9.07 -7.35
CA ILE A 206 -16.41 -7.93 -7.08
C ILE A 206 -17.50 -8.38 -6.11
N GLN A 207 -18.16 -9.50 -6.39
CA GLN A 207 -19.28 -10.00 -5.58
C GLN A 207 -18.85 -10.37 -4.15
N ILE A 208 -17.67 -10.99 -3.97
CA ILE A 208 -17.17 -11.26 -2.61
C ILE A 208 -16.81 -9.97 -1.87
N GLY A 209 -16.38 -8.93 -2.58
CA GLY A 209 -16.15 -7.61 -2.00
C GLY A 209 -17.45 -6.99 -1.48
N GLU A 210 -18.54 -7.07 -2.25
CA GLU A 210 -19.88 -6.59 -1.83
C GLU A 210 -20.41 -7.39 -0.63
N LEU A 211 -20.24 -8.71 -0.65
CA LEU A 211 -20.62 -9.57 0.47
C LEU A 211 -19.82 -9.27 1.74
N ASN A 212 -18.50 -9.05 1.61
CA ASN A 212 -17.65 -8.67 2.75
C ASN A 212 -18.08 -7.33 3.34
N ALA A 213 -18.40 -6.33 2.51
CA ALA A 213 -18.92 -5.05 2.99
C ALA A 213 -20.24 -5.23 3.78
N THR A 214 -21.16 -6.07 3.29
CA THR A 214 -22.40 -6.39 4.02
C THR A 214 -22.12 -7.07 5.37
N ILE A 215 -21.17 -8.01 5.41
CA ILE A 215 -20.75 -8.67 6.65
C ILE A 215 -20.12 -7.67 7.63
N GLU A 216 -19.23 -6.82 7.13
CA GLU A 216 -18.56 -5.79 7.94
C GLU A 216 -19.58 -4.84 8.57
N ASP A 217 -20.52 -4.32 7.79
CA ASP A 217 -21.57 -3.43 8.28
C ASP A 217 -22.42 -4.09 9.35
N SER A 218 -22.88 -5.33 9.13
CA SER A 218 -23.69 -6.08 10.10
C SER A 218 -22.91 -6.36 11.39
N LEU A 219 -21.62 -6.68 11.31
CA LEU A 219 -20.79 -6.97 12.49
C LEU A 219 -20.41 -5.70 13.27
N LEU A 220 -20.05 -4.61 12.57
CA LEU A 220 -19.80 -3.33 13.22
C LEU A 220 -21.07 -2.74 13.83
N GLY A 221 -22.22 -2.92 13.15
CA GLY A 221 -23.54 -2.52 13.60
C GLY A 221 -24.21 -3.46 14.59
N GLN A 222 -23.52 -4.52 15.11
CA GLN A 222 -24.14 -5.56 15.92
C GLN A 222 -24.93 -5.04 17.13
N GLY A 223 -24.44 -3.96 17.77
CA GLY A 223 -25.15 -3.31 18.87
C GLY A 223 -26.52 -2.76 18.45
N VAL A 224 -26.59 -2.18 17.26
CA VAL A 224 -27.85 -1.65 16.69
C VAL A 224 -28.75 -2.79 16.28
N VAL A 225 -28.24 -3.81 15.57
CA VAL A 225 -29.00 -4.99 15.17
C VAL A 225 -29.68 -5.63 16.37
N LYS A 226 -28.96 -5.82 17.48
CA LYS A 226 -29.53 -6.38 18.73
C LYS A 226 -30.50 -5.44 19.42
N ALA A 227 -30.23 -4.13 19.44
CA ALA A 227 -31.12 -3.15 20.08
C ALA A 227 -32.48 -3.08 19.39
N PHE A 228 -32.52 -3.33 18.09
CA PHE A 228 -33.77 -3.31 17.30
C PHE A 228 -34.32 -4.70 16.98
N ALA A 229 -33.72 -5.79 17.49
CA ALA A 229 -34.07 -7.19 17.21
C ALA A 229 -34.17 -7.49 15.70
N ALA A 230 -33.24 -6.94 14.91
CA ALA A 230 -33.23 -6.97 13.44
C ALA A 230 -32.36 -8.11 12.87
N GLU A 231 -32.08 -9.18 13.63
CA GLU A 231 -31.21 -10.27 13.19
C GLU A 231 -31.75 -11.01 11.97
N ASP A 232 -33.07 -11.12 11.82
CA ASP A 232 -33.67 -11.81 10.67
C ASP A 232 -33.53 -10.99 9.39
N GLU A 233 -33.60 -9.67 9.47
CA GLU A 233 -33.35 -8.77 8.33
C GLU A 233 -31.90 -8.87 7.85
N GLU A 234 -30.95 -8.88 8.79
CA GLU A 234 -29.52 -9.04 8.44
C GLU A 234 -29.21 -10.44 7.85
N ARG A 235 -29.88 -11.50 8.37
CA ARG A 235 -29.77 -12.84 7.77
C ARG A 235 -30.31 -12.88 6.34
N GLU A 236 -31.42 -12.20 6.04
CA GLU A 236 -31.96 -12.13 4.68
C GLU A 236 -31.04 -11.38 3.72
N LYS A 237 -30.49 -10.23 4.15
CA LYS A 237 -29.49 -9.48 3.38
C LYS A 237 -28.28 -10.35 3.04
N PHE A 238 -27.72 -11.04 4.06
CA PHE A 238 -26.60 -11.95 3.87
C PHE A 238 -26.95 -13.12 2.94
N ALA A 239 -28.11 -13.77 3.15
CA ALA A 239 -28.53 -14.92 2.34
C ALA A 239 -28.65 -14.56 0.86
N LYS A 240 -29.19 -13.38 0.54
CA LYS A 240 -29.29 -12.87 -0.83
C LYS A 240 -27.90 -12.68 -1.45
N GLY A 241 -27.01 -11.93 -0.78
CA GLY A 241 -25.63 -11.70 -1.28
C GLY A 241 -24.83 -12.99 -1.43
N ASN A 242 -24.99 -13.93 -0.49
CA ASN A 242 -24.34 -15.23 -0.53
C ASN A 242 -24.83 -16.12 -1.69
N LYS A 243 -26.13 -16.08 -2.01
CA LYS A 243 -26.72 -16.78 -3.16
C LYS A 243 -26.21 -16.21 -4.48
N ASP A 244 -26.10 -14.89 -4.58
CA ASP A 244 -25.56 -14.23 -5.77
C ASP A 244 -24.08 -14.60 -5.96
N PHE A 245 -23.31 -14.64 -4.88
CA PHE A 245 -21.90 -15.11 -4.90
C PHE A 245 -21.80 -16.58 -5.31
N GLU A 246 -22.62 -17.47 -4.75
CA GLU A 246 -22.70 -18.90 -5.12
C GLU A 246 -22.93 -19.06 -6.62
N HIS A 247 -23.90 -18.34 -7.19
CA HIS A 247 -24.20 -18.39 -8.61
C HIS A 247 -23.01 -17.98 -9.48
N ILE A 248 -22.41 -16.83 -9.17
CA ILE A 248 -21.24 -16.31 -9.92
C ILE A 248 -20.04 -17.25 -9.80
N LYS A 249 -19.79 -17.79 -8.60
CA LYS A 249 -18.71 -18.75 -8.34
C LYS A 249 -18.91 -20.05 -9.13
N THR A 250 -20.14 -20.54 -9.21
CA THR A 250 -20.50 -21.72 -9.99
C THR A 250 -20.22 -21.52 -11.48
N LEU A 251 -20.58 -20.36 -12.04
CA LEU A 251 -20.24 -20.02 -13.43
C LEU A 251 -18.72 -19.93 -13.66
N GLY A 252 -17.96 -19.48 -12.65
CA GLY A 252 -16.51 -19.48 -12.66
C GLY A 252 -15.91 -20.88 -12.78
N TYR A 253 -16.45 -21.84 -12.00
CA TYR A 253 -16.00 -23.23 -12.07
C TYR A 253 -16.35 -23.90 -13.41
N TYR A 254 -17.51 -23.62 -14.01
CA TYR A 254 -17.79 -24.10 -15.38
C TYR A 254 -16.82 -23.55 -16.41
N ALA A 255 -16.46 -22.27 -16.31
CA ALA A 255 -15.44 -21.69 -17.19
C ALA A 255 -14.07 -22.33 -17.00
N MET A 256 -13.68 -22.63 -15.74
CA MET A 256 -12.45 -23.35 -15.41
C MET A 256 -12.46 -24.78 -15.94
N ALA A 257 -13.57 -25.50 -15.80
CA ALA A 257 -13.72 -26.84 -16.35
C ALA A 257 -13.59 -26.84 -17.88
N ALA A 258 -14.22 -25.88 -18.57
CA ALA A 258 -14.08 -25.74 -20.02
C ALA A 258 -12.63 -25.48 -20.45
N PHE A 259 -11.91 -24.60 -19.75
CA PHE A 259 -10.50 -24.33 -20.01
C PHE A 259 -9.64 -25.58 -19.83
N ASN A 260 -9.75 -26.26 -18.68
CA ASN A 260 -8.96 -27.46 -18.36
C ASN A 260 -9.26 -28.62 -19.32
N THR A 261 -10.56 -28.84 -19.66
CA THR A 261 -10.96 -29.91 -20.59
C THR A 261 -10.42 -29.64 -21.99
N SER A 262 -10.52 -28.38 -22.47
CA SER A 262 -10.00 -28.02 -23.79
C SER A 262 -8.50 -28.21 -23.89
N THR A 263 -7.75 -27.79 -22.87
CA THR A 263 -6.29 -27.98 -22.81
C THR A 263 -5.95 -29.49 -22.87
N ARG A 264 -6.68 -30.31 -22.11
CA ARG A 264 -6.47 -31.76 -22.08
C ARG A 264 -6.82 -32.45 -23.40
N LEU A 265 -7.82 -31.94 -24.14
CA LEU A 265 -8.14 -32.41 -25.49
C LEU A 265 -7.03 -32.07 -26.49
N PHE A 266 -6.43 -30.89 -26.41
CA PHE A 266 -5.28 -30.55 -27.24
C PHE A 266 -4.03 -31.39 -26.94
N ASP A 267 -3.78 -31.75 -25.67
CA ASP A 267 -2.74 -32.70 -25.31
C ASP A 267 -2.97 -34.03 -26.03
N GLY A 268 -4.21 -34.56 -25.94
CA GLY A 268 -4.60 -35.78 -26.64
C GLY A 268 -4.46 -35.69 -28.15
N LEU A 269 -4.81 -34.52 -28.76
CA LEU A 269 -4.66 -34.28 -30.20
C LEU A 269 -3.17 -34.33 -30.62
N MET A 270 -2.27 -33.72 -29.87
CA MET A 270 -0.84 -33.75 -30.17
C MET A 270 -0.29 -35.20 -30.14
N TYR A 271 -0.68 -35.97 -29.12
CA TYR A 271 -0.31 -37.41 -29.09
C TYR A 271 -0.94 -38.19 -30.23
N LEU A 272 -2.19 -37.92 -30.60
CA LEU A 272 -2.85 -38.58 -31.74
C LEU A 272 -2.11 -38.30 -33.05
N VAL A 273 -1.65 -37.05 -33.28
CA VAL A 273 -0.82 -36.72 -34.45
C VAL A 273 0.47 -37.52 -34.45
N VAL A 274 1.16 -37.66 -33.31
CA VAL A 274 2.39 -38.47 -33.20
C VAL A 274 2.09 -39.95 -33.45
N ILE A 275 1.01 -40.52 -32.91
CA ILE A 275 0.63 -41.91 -33.11
C ILE A 275 0.29 -42.17 -34.57
N LEU A 276 -0.55 -41.36 -35.20
CA LEU A 276 -0.99 -41.57 -36.57
C LEU A 276 0.12 -41.26 -37.59
N ALA A 277 0.59 -40.00 -37.62
CA ALA A 277 1.58 -39.59 -38.62
C ALA A 277 2.97 -40.16 -38.32
N GLY A 278 3.36 -40.24 -37.04
CA GLY A 278 4.61 -40.85 -36.63
C GLY A 278 4.60 -42.37 -36.84
N GLY A 279 3.52 -43.06 -36.42
CA GLY A 279 3.36 -44.49 -36.61
C GLY A 279 3.36 -44.88 -38.10
N LEU A 280 2.62 -44.13 -38.95
CA LEU A 280 2.65 -44.35 -40.41
C LEU A 280 4.07 -44.10 -40.98
N SER A 281 4.73 -43.02 -40.53
CA SER A 281 6.10 -42.73 -40.96
C SER A 281 7.09 -43.83 -40.58
N LEU A 282 6.90 -44.49 -39.44
CA LEU A 282 7.67 -45.63 -38.99
C LEU A 282 7.42 -46.86 -39.89
N VAL A 283 6.14 -47.19 -40.19
CA VAL A 283 5.75 -48.28 -41.09
C VAL A 283 6.35 -48.10 -42.47
N TYR A 284 6.39 -46.87 -43.00
CA TYR A 284 7.01 -46.57 -44.30
C TYR A 284 8.53 -46.36 -44.24
N GLY A 285 9.17 -46.63 -43.10
CA GLY A 285 10.62 -46.50 -42.94
C GLY A 285 11.18 -45.08 -43.05
N LYS A 286 10.33 -44.04 -42.86
CA LYS A 286 10.74 -42.65 -42.93
C LYS A 286 11.33 -42.11 -41.64
N ILE A 287 11.06 -42.74 -40.52
CA ILE A 287 11.63 -42.48 -39.20
C ILE A 287 11.99 -43.80 -38.53
N THR A 288 12.84 -43.76 -37.49
CA THR A 288 13.21 -44.90 -36.69
C THR A 288 12.29 -45.05 -35.46
N ALA A 289 12.32 -46.22 -34.80
CA ALA A 289 11.60 -46.44 -33.53
C ALA A 289 12.07 -45.47 -32.43
N GLY A 290 13.38 -45.21 -32.38
CA GLY A 290 13.93 -44.24 -31.44
C GLY A 290 13.49 -42.81 -31.73
N ASP A 291 13.29 -42.44 -33.01
CA ASP A 291 12.74 -41.12 -33.35
C ASP A 291 11.31 -40.99 -32.87
N LEU A 292 10.48 -42.03 -33.01
CA LEU A 292 9.11 -42.00 -32.48
C LEU A 292 9.07 -41.80 -30.96
N VAL A 293 9.97 -42.47 -30.22
CA VAL A 293 10.11 -42.26 -28.76
C VAL A 293 10.53 -40.82 -28.45
N ALA A 294 11.49 -40.29 -29.21
CA ALA A 294 11.89 -38.88 -29.04
C ALA A 294 10.72 -37.92 -29.28
N TYR A 295 9.92 -38.13 -30.36
CA TYR A 295 8.73 -37.32 -30.61
C TYR A 295 7.75 -37.33 -29.44
N MET A 296 7.48 -38.51 -28.84
CA MET A 296 6.59 -38.62 -27.68
C MET A 296 7.10 -37.82 -26.48
N LEU A 297 8.40 -37.92 -26.18
CA LEU A 297 9.02 -37.21 -25.05
C LEU A 297 9.09 -35.71 -25.29
N TYR A 298 9.45 -35.27 -26.50
CA TYR A 298 9.46 -33.82 -26.82
C TYR A 298 8.05 -33.22 -26.85
N VAL A 299 7.02 -33.94 -27.28
CA VAL A 299 5.63 -33.52 -27.21
C VAL A 299 5.21 -33.30 -25.76
N THR A 300 5.59 -34.20 -24.84
CA THR A 300 5.34 -34.03 -23.40
C THR A 300 5.98 -32.74 -22.88
N THR A 301 7.24 -32.47 -23.25
CA THR A 301 7.96 -31.26 -22.89
C THR A 301 7.29 -30.02 -23.47
N LEU A 302 6.86 -30.05 -24.75
CA LEU A 302 6.17 -28.92 -25.40
C LEU A 302 4.84 -28.59 -24.73
N ILE A 303 4.03 -29.62 -24.42
CA ILE A 303 2.76 -29.44 -23.69
C ILE A 303 2.98 -28.76 -22.35
N ALA A 304 3.93 -29.23 -21.56
CA ALA A 304 4.28 -28.63 -20.27
C ALA A 304 4.74 -27.17 -20.43
N THR A 305 5.58 -26.91 -21.45
CA THR A 305 6.08 -25.55 -21.74
C THR A 305 4.94 -24.58 -22.12
N ILE A 306 3.99 -25.01 -22.94
CA ILE A 306 2.85 -24.16 -23.35
C ILE A 306 1.98 -23.83 -22.14
N ARG A 307 1.71 -24.79 -21.24
CA ARG A 307 0.97 -24.54 -20.00
C ARG A 307 1.67 -23.51 -19.14
N ARG A 308 2.98 -23.63 -18.95
CA ARG A 308 3.79 -22.66 -18.23
C ARG A 308 3.67 -21.25 -18.81
N ILE A 309 3.77 -21.08 -20.13
CA ILE A 309 3.60 -19.76 -20.80
C ILE A 309 2.24 -19.15 -20.44
N VAL A 310 1.16 -19.93 -20.42
CA VAL A 310 -0.18 -19.44 -20.07
C VAL A 310 -0.27 -19.01 -18.61
N GLU A 311 0.33 -19.76 -17.69
CA GLU A 311 0.39 -19.42 -16.26
C GLU A 311 1.18 -18.13 -16.02
N PHE A 312 2.38 -18.02 -16.59
CA PHE A 312 3.23 -16.84 -16.43
C PHE A 312 2.73 -15.61 -17.16
N ALA A 313 1.90 -15.75 -18.19
CA ALA A 313 1.20 -14.61 -18.79
C ALA A 313 0.24 -13.93 -17.81
N GLU A 314 -0.34 -14.67 -16.86
CA GLU A 314 -1.14 -14.08 -15.78
C GLU A 314 -0.27 -13.37 -14.76
N GLN A 315 0.82 -14.01 -14.34
CA GLN A 315 1.76 -13.41 -13.40
C GLN A 315 2.41 -12.15 -13.96
N PHE A 316 2.79 -12.16 -15.24
CA PHE A 316 3.23 -10.97 -15.96
C PHE A 316 2.22 -9.81 -15.82
N GLN A 317 0.94 -10.08 -16.02
CA GLN A 317 -0.09 -9.06 -15.93
C GLN A 317 -0.30 -8.53 -14.51
N ARG A 318 -0.23 -9.41 -13.49
CA ARG A 318 -0.29 -9.01 -12.08
C ARG A 318 0.90 -8.12 -11.69
N GLY A 319 2.12 -8.54 -12.05
CA GLY A 319 3.32 -7.76 -11.82
C GLY A 319 3.29 -6.39 -12.49
N MET A 320 2.80 -6.32 -13.74
CA MET A 320 2.62 -5.04 -14.44
C MET A 320 1.64 -4.11 -13.73
N THR A 321 0.53 -4.65 -13.19
CA THR A 321 -0.42 -3.87 -12.37
C THR A 321 0.23 -3.41 -11.07
N GLY A 322 1.04 -4.25 -10.42
CA GLY A 322 1.82 -3.87 -9.24
C GLY A 322 2.79 -2.73 -9.51
N ILE A 323 3.52 -2.78 -10.63
CA ILE A 323 4.43 -1.71 -11.07
C ILE A 323 3.65 -0.41 -11.34
N GLU A 324 2.48 -0.49 -11.97
CA GLU A 324 1.61 0.67 -12.23
C GLU A 324 1.18 1.35 -10.93
N ARG A 325 0.69 0.58 -9.95
CA ARG A 325 0.27 1.10 -8.65
C ARG A 325 1.43 1.65 -7.81
N PHE A 326 2.58 1.03 -7.89
CA PHE A 326 3.81 1.58 -7.31
C PHE A 326 4.19 2.91 -7.95
N ALA A 327 4.12 2.99 -9.29
CA ALA A 327 4.39 4.22 -10.02
C ALA A 327 3.39 5.34 -9.66
N GLU A 328 2.11 5.03 -9.47
CA GLU A 328 1.11 5.99 -8.98
C GLU A 328 1.51 6.61 -7.65
N ILE A 329 2.00 5.80 -6.69
CA ILE A 329 2.50 6.34 -5.40
C ILE A 329 3.69 7.26 -5.66
N MET A 330 4.69 6.81 -6.41
CA MET A 330 5.93 7.55 -6.66
C MET A 330 5.73 8.83 -7.50
N ASP A 331 4.68 8.88 -8.31
CA ASP A 331 4.32 10.03 -9.14
C ASP A 331 3.45 11.04 -8.42
N THR A 332 2.89 10.69 -7.25
CA THR A 332 2.14 11.63 -6.44
C THR A 332 3.06 12.78 -6.02
N PRO A 333 2.74 14.02 -6.41
CA PRO A 333 3.63 15.14 -6.14
C PRO A 333 3.73 15.43 -4.64
N VAL A 334 4.94 15.66 -4.17
CA VAL A 334 5.17 16.23 -2.83
C VAL A 334 4.94 17.73 -2.94
N THR A 335 3.78 18.19 -2.50
CA THR A 335 3.36 19.60 -2.63
C THR A 335 4.04 20.48 -1.58
N ILE A 336 4.15 19.98 -0.34
CA ILE A 336 4.75 20.68 0.79
C ILE A 336 6.19 20.21 0.98
N LYS A 337 7.14 21.04 0.58
CA LYS A 337 8.57 20.77 0.67
C LYS A 337 9.34 22.02 1.09
N ASP A 338 10.56 21.83 1.56
CA ASP A 338 11.46 22.93 1.83
C ASP A 338 11.77 23.68 0.52
N ALA A 339 11.74 25.01 0.58
CA ALA A 339 12.22 25.84 -0.53
C ALA A 339 13.73 25.64 -0.72
N GLU A 340 14.26 25.90 -1.93
CA GLU A 340 15.69 25.73 -2.22
C GLU A 340 16.58 26.61 -1.34
N ASP A 341 16.08 27.75 -0.89
CA ASP A 341 16.73 28.73 -0.02
C ASP A 341 16.32 28.60 1.47
N ALA A 342 15.53 27.57 1.82
CA ALA A 342 15.03 27.38 3.17
C ALA A 342 16.17 27.24 4.19
N LYS A 343 16.06 27.99 5.28
CA LYS A 343 16.99 27.96 6.41
C LYS A 343 16.28 27.47 7.67
N PRO A 344 17.01 26.88 8.63
CA PRO A 344 16.40 26.58 9.92
C PRO A 344 15.75 27.84 10.54
N LEU A 345 14.57 27.68 11.11
CA LEU A 345 13.90 28.74 11.86
C LEU A 345 14.83 29.22 12.97
N GLN A 346 15.08 30.52 13.03
CA GLN A 346 15.91 31.09 14.11
C GLN A 346 15.10 31.10 15.40
N PRO A 347 15.67 30.62 16.51
CA PRO A 347 14.97 30.59 17.79
C PRO A 347 14.45 32.00 18.17
N GLY A 348 13.19 32.04 18.57
CA GLY A 348 12.54 33.27 18.95
C GLY A 348 11.47 33.03 20.02
N PRO A 349 10.79 34.09 20.47
CA PRO A 349 9.78 33.98 21.51
C PRO A 349 8.42 33.41 21.03
N GLY A 350 8.28 33.14 19.71
CA GLY A 350 7.12 32.48 19.12
C GLY A 350 5.97 33.41 18.73
N GLY A 351 6.22 34.67 18.37
CA GLY A 351 5.19 35.56 17.83
C GLY A 351 4.76 35.09 16.43
N ILE A 352 3.45 35.12 16.12
CA ILE A 352 2.89 34.66 14.86
C ILE A 352 2.14 35.80 14.17
N ARG A 353 2.39 35.98 12.86
CA ARG A 353 1.68 36.99 12.07
C ARG A 353 1.14 36.40 10.77
N PHE A 354 -0.15 36.59 10.54
CA PHE A 354 -0.81 36.33 9.27
C PHE A 354 -0.93 37.64 8.49
N GLU A 355 -0.44 37.68 7.28
CA GLU A 355 -0.50 38.84 6.40
C GLU A 355 -1.31 38.49 5.15
N ASP A 356 -2.57 39.01 5.13
CA ASP A 356 -3.50 38.84 4.00
C ASP A 356 -3.73 37.39 3.56
N VAL A 357 -3.81 36.48 4.52
CA VAL A 357 -3.84 35.03 4.27
C VAL A 357 -5.18 34.58 3.73
N SER A 358 -5.15 33.92 2.60
CA SER A 358 -6.30 33.23 2.00
C SER A 358 -5.98 31.75 1.84
N PHE A 359 -7.00 30.89 2.01
CA PHE A 359 -6.85 29.46 1.87
C PHE A 359 -8.09 28.78 1.29
N GLU A 360 -7.84 27.85 0.39
CA GLU A 360 -8.82 27.02 -0.30
C GLU A 360 -8.32 25.56 -0.28
N TYR A 361 -9.21 24.61 0.07
CA TYR A 361 -8.84 23.20 0.03
C TYR A 361 -8.67 22.73 -1.42
N PRO A 362 -7.60 21.98 -1.74
CA PRO A 362 -7.31 21.53 -3.11
C PRO A 362 -8.37 20.58 -3.71
N ASP A 363 -9.15 19.90 -2.85
CA ASP A 363 -10.03 18.80 -3.26
C ASP A 363 -11.37 19.28 -3.81
N ASP A 364 -11.98 20.26 -3.15
CA ASP A 364 -13.33 20.76 -3.43
C ASP A 364 -13.36 22.24 -3.79
N HIS A 365 -12.18 22.88 -3.82
CA HIS A 365 -12.03 24.32 -4.04
C HIS A 365 -12.87 25.18 -3.06
N ASN A 366 -13.14 24.63 -1.88
CA ASN A 366 -13.86 25.34 -0.84
C ASN A 366 -12.95 26.39 -0.20
N LYS A 367 -13.28 27.65 -0.43
CA LYS A 367 -12.57 28.78 0.19
C LYS A 367 -12.99 28.91 1.65
N VAL A 368 -12.03 28.76 2.53
CA VAL A 368 -12.27 28.71 3.99
C VAL A 368 -11.74 29.94 4.70
N LEU A 369 -10.65 30.53 4.21
CA LEU A 369 -10.07 31.74 4.77
C LEU A 369 -9.96 32.82 3.68
N HIS A 370 -10.43 34.01 3.98
CA HIS A 370 -10.47 35.15 3.06
C HIS A 370 -9.72 36.34 3.68
N HIS A 371 -8.55 36.70 3.11
CA HIS A 371 -7.79 37.90 3.46
C HIS A 371 -7.57 38.08 4.97
N VAL A 372 -7.28 37.00 5.69
CA VAL A 372 -7.11 37.02 7.15
C VAL A 372 -5.78 37.67 7.51
N SER A 373 -5.84 38.78 8.25
CA SER A 373 -4.68 39.43 8.85
C SER A 373 -4.79 39.38 10.37
N LEU A 374 -3.79 38.78 11.03
CA LEU A 374 -3.81 38.55 12.47
C LEU A 374 -2.38 38.63 13.00
N ASP A 375 -2.18 39.36 14.09
CA ASP A 375 -0.92 39.42 14.82
C ASP A 375 -1.11 38.82 16.20
N ILE A 376 -0.36 37.79 16.54
CA ILE A 376 -0.37 37.06 17.82
C ILE A 376 0.97 37.32 18.48
N ARG A 377 0.94 37.98 19.63
CA ARG A 377 2.16 38.35 20.35
C ARG A 377 2.81 37.09 20.97
N ALA A 378 4.12 37.17 21.10
CA ALA A 378 4.86 36.11 21.82
C ALA A 378 4.33 35.98 23.25
N GLY A 379 4.04 34.74 23.67
CA GLY A 379 3.49 34.41 24.97
C GLY A 379 1.99 34.72 25.13
N GLU A 380 1.30 35.20 24.10
CA GLU A 380 -0.15 35.48 24.11
C GLU A 380 -0.96 34.19 24.09
N ARG A 381 -2.02 34.12 24.89
CA ARG A 381 -3.02 33.05 24.85
C ARG A 381 -4.23 33.52 24.04
N LEU A 382 -4.35 33.04 22.81
CA LEU A 382 -5.43 33.35 21.88
C LEU A 382 -6.44 32.22 21.82
N ALA A 383 -7.72 32.50 22.06
CA ALA A 383 -8.78 31.52 21.84
C ALA A 383 -9.48 31.77 20.49
N LEU A 384 -9.73 30.71 19.74
CA LEU A 384 -10.47 30.72 18.48
C LEU A 384 -11.86 30.15 18.72
N VAL A 385 -12.91 30.94 18.46
CA VAL A 385 -14.32 30.55 18.60
C VAL A 385 -15.08 30.86 17.31
N GLY A 386 -16.27 30.30 17.15
CA GLY A 386 -17.12 30.56 16.00
C GLY A 386 -17.86 29.28 15.56
N PRO A 387 -18.74 29.37 14.56
CA PRO A 387 -19.53 28.26 14.08
C PRO A 387 -18.67 27.10 13.53
N SER A 388 -19.26 25.92 13.45
CA SER A 388 -18.60 24.78 12.79
C SER A 388 -18.38 25.13 11.31
N GLY A 389 -17.20 24.80 10.77
CA GLY A 389 -16.84 25.16 9.39
C GLY A 389 -16.24 26.58 9.21
N GLY A 390 -16.20 27.42 10.25
CA GLY A 390 -15.65 28.81 10.21
C GLY A 390 -14.12 28.90 10.04
N GLY A 391 -13.40 27.82 9.71
CA GLY A 391 -11.97 27.86 9.38
C GLY A 391 -11.01 27.79 10.58
N LYS A 392 -11.48 27.58 11.82
CA LYS A 392 -10.64 27.54 13.04
C LYS A 392 -9.52 26.51 12.96
N THR A 393 -9.87 25.26 12.68
CA THR A 393 -8.89 24.15 12.53
C THR A 393 -7.98 24.36 11.32
N THR A 394 -8.52 24.93 10.24
CA THR A 394 -7.76 25.28 9.04
C THR A 394 -6.68 26.30 9.37
N LEU A 395 -7.04 27.40 10.06
CA LEU A 395 -6.08 28.43 10.46
C LEU A 395 -4.94 27.87 11.32
N CYS A 396 -5.27 26.97 12.26
CA CYS A 396 -4.26 26.28 13.09
C CYS A 396 -3.37 25.34 12.28
N ASN A 397 -3.90 24.64 11.26
CA ASN A 397 -3.16 23.69 10.43
C ASN A 397 -2.22 24.37 9.41
N LEU A 398 -2.44 25.65 9.10
CA LEU A 398 -1.55 26.42 8.23
C LEU A 398 -0.22 26.76 8.93
N ILE A 399 -0.22 26.95 10.25
CA ILE A 399 0.98 27.35 11.02
C ILE A 399 2.10 26.28 10.91
N PRO A 400 1.85 24.95 11.13
CA PRO A 400 2.87 23.92 10.95
C PRO A 400 3.08 23.51 9.48
N ARG A 401 2.49 24.24 8.53
CA ARG A 401 2.48 23.94 7.10
C ARG A 401 2.01 22.49 6.83
N PHE A 402 0.82 22.14 7.35
CA PHE A 402 0.13 20.91 6.91
C PHE A 402 -0.60 21.15 5.59
N TYR A 403 -0.84 22.40 5.26
CA TYR A 403 -1.35 22.91 3.98
C TYR A 403 -0.59 24.20 3.62
N GLU A 404 -0.49 24.50 2.31
CA GLU A 404 0.06 25.77 1.84
C GLU A 404 -1.05 26.82 1.69
N VAL A 405 -0.74 28.07 2.03
CA VAL A 405 -1.65 29.20 1.79
C VAL A 405 -1.85 29.42 0.29
N THR A 406 -3.06 29.79 -0.12
CA THR A 406 -3.36 30.15 -1.53
C THR A 406 -3.10 31.63 -1.82
N GLY A 407 -2.94 32.45 -0.80
CA GLY A 407 -2.57 33.86 -0.89
C GLY A 407 -2.07 34.38 0.44
N GLY A 408 -1.31 35.46 0.42
CA GLY A 408 -0.69 36.03 1.61
C GLY A 408 0.50 35.21 2.12
N ARG A 409 0.89 35.43 3.38
CA ARG A 409 1.97 34.72 4.04
C ARG A 409 1.79 34.65 5.56
N ILE A 410 2.47 33.69 6.17
CA ILE A 410 2.51 33.52 7.63
C ILE A 410 3.96 33.67 8.09
N LEU A 411 4.17 34.48 9.11
CA LEU A 411 5.49 34.71 9.69
C LEU A 411 5.50 34.21 11.14
N ILE A 412 6.62 33.60 11.55
CA ILE A 412 6.94 33.29 12.94
C ILE A 412 8.19 34.11 13.31
N ASP A 413 8.07 34.94 14.33
CA ASP A 413 9.14 35.87 14.75
C ASP A 413 9.73 36.67 13.58
N GLY A 414 8.84 37.13 12.66
CA GLY A 414 9.21 37.87 11.46
C GLY A 414 9.80 37.07 10.31
N GLN A 415 9.95 35.75 10.46
CA GLN A 415 10.47 34.86 9.43
C GLN A 415 9.31 34.17 8.70
N ASP A 416 9.30 34.25 7.37
CA ASP A 416 8.28 33.60 6.54
C ASP A 416 8.42 32.07 6.60
N ILE A 417 7.33 31.38 7.00
CA ILE A 417 7.36 29.93 7.17
C ILE A 417 7.59 29.17 5.86
N GLN A 418 7.39 29.77 4.69
CA GLN A 418 7.70 29.16 3.39
C GLN A 418 9.19 29.09 3.11
N HIS A 419 9.99 29.97 3.73
CA HIS A 419 11.45 30.04 3.58
C HIS A 419 12.22 29.45 4.76
N VAL A 420 11.54 28.73 5.67
CA VAL A 420 12.19 27.94 6.73
C VAL A 420 12.01 26.45 6.49
N THR A 421 12.94 25.65 7.03
CA THR A 421 12.84 24.18 6.89
C THR A 421 11.66 23.66 7.69
N LEU A 422 10.89 22.75 7.11
CA LEU A 422 9.73 22.10 7.76
C LEU A 422 10.09 21.45 9.09
N LYS A 423 11.30 20.89 9.18
CA LYS A 423 11.77 20.26 10.40
C LYS A 423 11.90 21.26 11.54
N SER A 424 12.63 22.36 11.35
CA SER A 424 12.82 23.39 12.38
C SER A 424 11.51 24.07 12.74
N LEU A 425 10.66 24.37 11.75
CA LEU A 425 9.32 24.93 11.97
C LEU A 425 8.49 24.04 12.90
N ARG A 426 8.44 22.74 12.60
CA ARG A 426 7.63 21.79 13.37
C ARG A 426 8.25 21.43 14.71
N GLU A 427 9.55 21.55 14.88
CA GLU A 427 10.22 21.41 16.18
C GLU A 427 9.75 22.46 17.18
N ASP A 428 9.50 23.69 16.73
CA ASP A 428 9.07 24.82 17.58
C ASP A 428 7.54 24.89 17.82
N ILE A 429 6.76 23.97 17.23
CA ILE A 429 5.30 23.94 17.41
C ILE A 429 4.88 22.65 18.11
N GLY A 430 4.15 22.76 19.22
CA GLY A 430 3.49 21.65 19.90
C GLY A 430 2.01 21.61 19.59
N ILE A 431 1.48 20.45 19.26
CA ILE A 431 0.06 20.27 18.93
C ILE A 431 -0.56 19.24 19.86
N VAL A 432 -1.67 19.62 20.53
CA VAL A 432 -2.52 18.69 21.26
C VAL A 432 -3.83 18.60 20.50
N GLN A 433 -4.06 17.45 19.84
CA GLN A 433 -5.24 17.21 19.00
C GLN A 433 -6.44 16.74 19.81
N GLN A 434 -7.63 16.94 19.28
CA GLN A 434 -8.89 16.46 19.83
C GLN A 434 -8.90 14.95 19.95
N GLU A 435 -8.59 14.23 18.87
CA GLU A 435 -8.41 12.79 18.87
C GLU A 435 -6.94 12.41 19.04
N VAL A 436 -6.61 11.88 20.22
CA VAL A 436 -5.23 11.48 20.54
C VAL A 436 -4.88 10.17 19.88
N TYR A 437 -3.87 10.20 19.03
CA TYR A 437 -3.27 8.99 18.47
C TYR A 437 -2.09 8.51 19.34
N LEU A 438 -2.18 7.27 19.82
CA LEU A 438 -1.08 6.57 20.48
C LEU A 438 -0.55 5.46 19.58
N PHE A 439 0.77 5.43 19.40
CA PHE A 439 1.44 4.38 18.67
C PHE A 439 1.46 3.08 19.47
N SER A 440 1.45 1.95 18.78
CA SER A 440 1.67 0.65 19.39
C SER A 440 3.06 0.62 20.03
N GLY A 441 3.12 0.42 21.36
CA GLY A 441 4.34 0.49 22.15
C GLY A 441 4.02 0.68 23.64
N SER A 442 5.02 0.98 24.44
CA SER A 442 4.84 1.30 25.85
C SER A 442 4.34 2.75 26.06
N VAL A 443 3.88 3.06 27.26
CA VAL A 443 3.56 4.45 27.65
C VAL A 443 4.81 5.32 27.52
N ALA A 444 5.97 4.81 27.95
CA ALA A 444 7.25 5.52 27.84
C ALA A 444 7.60 5.86 26.39
N ASP A 445 7.48 4.89 25.45
CA ASP A 445 7.74 5.11 24.03
C ASP A 445 6.84 6.21 23.45
N ASN A 446 5.59 6.19 23.87
CA ASN A 446 4.61 7.18 23.44
C ASN A 446 4.92 8.59 23.96
N ILE A 447 5.44 8.75 25.15
CA ILE A 447 5.88 10.06 25.68
C ILE A 447 7.20 10.47 25.01
N ALA A 448 8.17 9.54 24.89
CA ALA A 448 9.47 9.76 24.25
C ALA A 448 9.39 10.21 22.80
N TYR A 449 8.26 9.96 22.13
CA TYR A 449 8.01 10.46 20.77
C TYR A 449 8.12 11.99 20.66
N GLY A 450 7.89 12.73 21.76
CA GLY A 450 8.08 14.19 21.81
C GLY A 450 9.54 14.63 21.72
N LYS A 451 10.48 13.80 22.16
CA LYS A 451 11.93 14.05 22.13
C LYS A 451 12.67 12.72 21.99
N PRO A 452 13.00 12.30 20.75
CA PRO A 452 13.77 11.07 20.55
C PRO A 452 15.09 11.08 21.33
N GLY A 453 15.36 9.99 22.05
CA GLY A 453 16.55 9.89 22.90
C GLY A 453 16.43 10.50 24.31
N ALA A 454 15.21 10.90 24.72
CA ALA A 454 14.95 11.38 26.07
C ALA A 454 15.28 10.31 27.12
N THR A 455 15.82 10.75 28.27
CA THR A 455 16.10 9.85 29.39
C THR A 455 14.82 9.44 30.11
N ARG A 456 14.89 8.37 30.90
CA ARG A 456 13.75 7.90 31.70
C ARG A 456 13.24 8.97 32.66
N GLU A 457 14.17 9.73 33.25
CA GLU A 457 13.89 10.81 34.20
C GLU A 457 13.14 11.96 33.49
N GLU A 458 13.55 12.35 32.29
CA GLU A 458 12.86 13.36 31.48
C GLU A 458 11.43 12.90 31.15
N ILE A 459 11.24 11.62 30.78
CA ILE A 459 9.92 11.05 30.48
C ILE A 459 9.01 11.07 31.73
N VAL A 460 9.53 10.68 32.88
CA VAL A 460 8.78 10.69 34.14
C VAL A 460 8.41 12.12 34.55
N GLU A 461 9.33 13.07 34.42
CA GLU A 461 9.07 14.48 34.72
C GLU A 461 8.00 15.08 33.78
N ALA A 462 8.07 14.79 32.47
CA ALA A 462 7.04 15.20 31.52
C ALA A 462 5.66 14.62 31.87
N ALA A 463 5.61 13.34 32.27
CA ALA A 463 4.39 12.70 32.75
C ALA A 463 3.86 13.32 34.04
N ARG A 464 4.75 13.72 34.97
CA ARG A 464 4.40 14.40 36.20
C ARG A 464 3.78 15.77 35.94
N LEU A 465 4.39 16.56 35.05
CA LEU A 465 3.88 17.86 34.63
C LEU A 465 2.51 17.76 33.96
N ALA A 466 2.30 16.72 33.17
CA ALA A 466 1.01 16.43 32.51
C ALA A 466 -0.04 15.77 33.45
N GLY A 467 0.24 15.60 34.74
CA GLY A 467 -0.65 14.92 35.68
C GLY A 467 -0.90 13.45 35.34
N ALA A 468 0.00 12.84 34.57
CA ALA A 468 -0.13 11.46 34.10
C ALA A 468 0.57 10.44 35.00
N GLU A 469 1.60 10.82 35.75
CA GLU A 469 2.45 9.92 36.52
C GLU A 469 1.67 9.00 37.45
N ARG A 470 0.67 9.54 38.18
CA ARG A 470 -0.10 8.77 39.16
C ARG A 470 -0.83 7.57 38.52
N PHE A 471 -1.55 7.79 37.42
CA PHE A 471 -2.25 6.70 36.78
C PHE A 471 -1.29 5.74 36.06
N ILE A 472 -0.18 6.26 35.47
CA ILE A 472 0.82 5.42 34.81
C ILE A 472 1.45 4.46 35.82
N ARG A 473 1.84 4.91 37.01
CA ARG A 473 2.38 4.06 38.05
C ARG A 473 1.38 3.05 38.61
N ALA A 474 0.08 3.29 38.47
CA ALA A 474 -0.98 2.36 38.85
C ALA A 474 -1.25 1.28 37.76
N LEU A 475 -0.72 1.43 36.55
CA LEU A 475 -0.76 0.38 35.54
C LEU A 475 0.14 -0.78 35.93
N LYS A 476 -0.17 -1.99 35.43
CA LYS A 476 0.51 -3.23 35.80
C LYS A 476 2.04 -3.15 35.67
N ASP A 477 2.53 -2.58 34.57
CA ASP A 477 3.96 -2.46 34.27
C ASP A 477 4.42 -0.98 34.27
N GLY A 478 3.63 -0.08 34.88
CA GLY A 478 3.95 1.34 34.98
C GLY A 478 4.15 1.98 33.61
N PHE A 479 5.27 2.67 33.45
CA PHE A 479 5.66 3.32 32.19
C PHE A 479 5.95 2.33 31.04
N ASP A 480 6.26 1.07 31.35
CA ASP A 480 6.56 0.03 30.37
C ASP A 480 5.28 -0.73 29.94
N THR A 481 4.11 -0.32 30.46
CA THR A 481 2.83 -0.88 30.07
C THR A 481 2.57 -0.67 28.58
N TYR A 482 2.30 -1.76 27.86
CA TYR A 482 1.94 -1.74 26.46
C TYR A 482 0.50 -1.23 26.26
N VAL A 483 0.34 -0.12 25.52
CA VAL A 483 -0.95 0.57 25.36
C VAL A 483 -1.88 -0.06 24.32
N GLY A 484 -1.37 -0.96 23.49
CA GLY A 484 -2.13 -1.56 22.40
C GLY A 484 -2.29 -0.64 21.18
N GLU A 485 -3.01 -1.13 20.19
CA GLU A 485 -3.31 -0.36 18.98
C GLU A 485 -4.19 0.85 19.35
N ARG A 486 -3.77 2.06 18.94
CA ARG A 486 -4.44 3.33 19.24
C ARG A 486 -4.75 3.55 20.74
N GLY A 487 -4.02 2.87 21.62
CA GLY A 487 -4.23 3.02 23.07
C GLY A 487 -5.58 2.50 23.57
N VAL A 488 -6.12 1.45 22.96
CA VAL A 488 -7.46 0.91 23.26
C VAL A 488 -7.67 0.56 24.75
N LYS A 489 -6.59 0.34 25.48
CA LYS A 489 -6.61 -0.02 26.91
C LYS A 489 -6.69 1.19 27.86
N LEU A 490 -6.66 2.42 27.35
CA LEU A 490 -6.64 3.65 28.13
C LEU A 490 -7.93 4.45 27.95
N SER A 491 -8.36 5.14 29.00
CA SER A 491 -9.48 6.10 28.88
C SER A 491 -9.09 7.32 28.04
N GLY A 492 -10.07 8.06 27.53
CA GLY A 492 -9.84 9.30 26.78
C GLY A 492 -8.94 10.29 27.52
N GLY A 493 -9.24 10.53 28.80
CA GLY A 493 -8.44 11.44 29.65
C GLY A 493 -7.02 10.95 29.94
N GLN A 494 -6.81 9.61 29.98
CA GLN A 494 -5.47 9.04 30.09
C GLN A 494 -4.65 9.24 28.82
N LYS A 495 -5.26 8.98 27.64
CA LYS A 495 -4.64 9.24 26.33
C LYS A 495 -4.25 10.72 26.19
N GLN A 496 -5.17 11.62 26.55
CA GLN A 496 -4.95 13.05 26.46
C GLN A 496 -3.75 13.50 27.31
N ARG A 497 -3.64 13.01 28.57
CA ARG A 497 -2.51 13.34 29.43
C ARG A 497 -1.18 12.79 28.92
N ILE A 498 -1.17 11.63 28.22
CA ILE A 498 0.02 11.13 27.53
C ILE A 498 0.40 12.07 26.36
N ALA A 499 -0.57 12.54 25.57
CA ALA A 499 -0.31 13.49 24.50
C ALA A 499 0.23 14.82 25.04
N ILE A 500 -0.31 15.32 26.15
CA ILE A 500 0.19 16.52 26.83
C ILE A 500 1.63 16.28 27.34
N ALA A 501 1.94 15.09 27.88
CA ALA A 501 3.30 14.75 28.30
C ALA A 501 4.30 14.76 27.12
N ARG A 502 3.89 14.31 25.92
CA ARG A 502 4.71 14.45 24.68
C ARG A 502 5.10 15.91 24.43
N VAL A 503 4.15 16.82 24.59
CA VAL A 503 4.37 18.24 24.30
C VAL A 503 5.19 18.90 25.42
N PHE A 504 5.01 18.52 26.70
CA PHE A 504 5.91 18.94 27.79
C PHE A 504 7.36 18.51 27.54
N LEU A 505 7.54 17.27 27.09
CA LEU A 505 8.89 16.73 26.79
C LEU A 505 9.53 17.46 25.60
N LYS A 506 8.75 17.81 24.60
CA LYS A 506 9.19 18.57 23.42
C LYS A 506 9.54 20.02 23.76
N ASN A 507 8.80 20.63 24.67
CA ASN A 507 8.98 21.99 25.19
C ASN A 507 9.02 23.12 24.12
N PRO A 508 8.06 23.21 23.20
CA PRO A 508 8.07 24.18 22.12
C PRO A 508 7.60 25.58 22.59
N PRO A 509 8.03 26.68 21.93
CA PRO A 509 7.56 28.03 22.23
C PRO A 509 6.12 28.31 21.76
N ILE A 510 5.62 27.58 20.78
CA ILE A 510 4.27 27.75 20.20
C ILE A 510 3.43 26.50 20.50
N LEU A 511 2.18 26.71 20.94
CA LEU A 511 1.22 25.65 21.22
C LEU A 511 -0.06 25.83 20.40
N ILE A 512 -0.56 24.73 19.86
CA ILE A 512 -1.87 24.62 19.23
C ILE A 512 -2.67 23.57 20.01
N LEU A 513 -3.78 23.98 20.61
CA LEU A 513 -4.67 23.16 21.41
C LEU A 513 -6.01 23.04 20.70
N ASP A 514 -6.31 21.85 20.17
CA ASP A 514 -7.56 21.59 19.46
C ASP A 514 -8.49 20.77 20.34
N GLU A 515 -9.55 21.39 20.88
CA GLU A 515 -10.62 20.76 21.68
C GLU A 515 -10.17 19.72 22.72
N ALA A 516 -9.07 19.92 23.36
CA ALA A 516 -8.41 18.90 24.19
C ALA A 516 -9.25 18.32 25.36
N THR A 517 -10.49 18.81 25.59
CA THR A 517 -11.34 18.42 26.72
C THR A 517 -12.77 17.98 26.35
N SER A 518 -13.18 18.07 25.09
CA SER A 518 -14.59 17.95 24.68
C SER A 518 -15.25 16.58 24.94
N ALA A 519 -14.48 15.50 24.98
CA ALA A 519 -14.96 14.12 25.12
C ALA A 519 -14.62 13.46 26.48
N LEU A 520 -14.32 14.27 27.51
CA LEU A 520 -13.84 13.78 28.80
C LEU A 520 -14.94 13.84 29.88
N ASP A 521 -14.87 12.92 30.83
CA ASP A 521 -15.62 13.02 32.09
C ASP A 521 -15.13 14.22 32.94
N ASN A 522 -15.97 14.73 33.81
CA ASN A 522 -15.70 15.94 34.60
C ASN A 522 -14.39 15.89 35.38
N GLU A 523 -14.02 14.75 35.98
CA GLU A 523 -12.76 14.62 36.73
C GLU A 523 -11.54 14.69 35.80
N SER A 524 -11.58 13.96 34.69
CA SER A 524 -10.53 13.99 33.66
C SER A 524 -10.41 15.38 33.03
N GLU A 525 -11.53 16.07 32.79
CA GLU A 525 -11.53 17.43 32.23
C GLU A 525 -10.79 18.44 33.12
N ILE A 526 -11.04 18.41 34.44
CA ILE A 526 -10.34 19.28 35.40
C ILE A 526 -8.83 19.01 35.38
N LEU A 527 -8.43 17.73 35.43
CA LEU A 527 -7.02 17.37 35.44
C LEU A 527 -6.29 17.71 34.13
N VAL A 528 -6.93 17.48 33.01
CA VAL A 528 -6.43 17.84 31.67
C VAL A 528 -6.34 19.35 31.54
N GLY A 529 -7.39 20.11 31.94
CA GLY A 529 -7.40 21.56 31.93
C GLY A 529 -6.23 22.17 32.73
N GLN A 530 -6.02 21.71 33.97
CA GLN A 530 -4.87 22.15 34.80
C GLN A 530 -3.52 21.85 34.13
N SER A 531 -3.40 20.71 33.44
CA SER A 531 -2.17 20.33 32.74
C SER A 531 -1.94 21.21 31.51
N LEU A 532 -3.01 21.53 30.76
CA LEU A 532 -2.96 22.44 29.61
C LEU A 532 -2.62 23.87 30.02
N GLU A 533 -3.18 24.36 31.13
CA GLU A 533 -2.86 25.69 31.67
C GLU A 533 -1.38 25.81 32.06
N LYS A 534 -0.84 24.79 32.76
CA LYS A 534 0.59 24.73 33.05
C LYS A 534 1.45 24.67 31.77
N LEU A 535 0.99 23.93 30.78
CA LEU A 535 1.68 23.83 29.49
C LEU A 535 1.66 25.17 28.74
N ALA A 536 0.56 25.90 28.76
CA ALA A 536 0.40 27.19 28.07
C ALA A 536 1.20 28.33 28.71
N HIS A 537 1.57 28.21 29.99
CA HIS A 537 2.26 29.27 30.70
C HIS A 537 3.59 29.67 30.04
N GLY A 538 3.73 30.95 29.67
CA GLY A 538 4.93 31.49 29.04
C GLY A 538 5.12 31.12 27.57
N ARG A 539 4.11 30.53 26.90
CA ARG A 539 4.15 30.13 25.49
C ARG A 539 3.05 30.80 24.69
N THR A 540 3.32 31.06 23.42
CA THR A 540 2.28 31.52 22.48
C THR A 540 1.30 30.37 22.25
N THR A 541 0.04 30.56 22.62
CA THR A 541 -0.94 29.48 22.64
C THR A 541 -2.16 29.83 21.80
N LEU A 542 -2.50 29.02 20.82
CA LEU A 542 -3.75 29.05 20.07
C LEU A 542 -4.64 27.92 20.53
N THR A 543 -5.85 28.21 21.01
CA THR A 543 -6.80 27.22 21.48
C THR A 543 -8.08 27.30 20.67
N ILE A 544 -8.45 26.20 20.00
CA ILE A 544 -9.78 26.03 19.41
C ILE A 544 -10.72 25.62 20.54
N ALA A 545 -11.69 26.46 20.86
CA ALA A 545 -12.58 26.21 21.99
C ALA A 545 -14.02 25.98 21.52
N HIS A 546 -14.59 24.86 21.97
CA HIS A 546 -16.02 24.57 21.89
C HIS A 546 -16.75 24.89 23.21
N ARG A 547 -16.03 24.97 24.34
CA ARG A 547 -16.58 25.38 25.65
C ARG A 547 -16.04 26.78 25.98
N LEU A 548 -16.90 27.78 25.90
CA LEU A 548 -16.52 29.18 26.13
C LEU A 548 -16.07 29.43 27.57
N THR A 549 -16.55 28.66 28.52
CA THR A 549 -16.20 28.79 29.96
C THR A 549 -14.70 28.58 30.22
N THR A 550 -14.01 27.80 29.39
CA THR A 550 -12.58 27.47 29.55
C THR A 550 -11.65 28.58 29.06
N ILE A 551 -12.16 29.53 28.29
CA ILE A 551 -11.33 30.55 27.62
C ILE A 551 -11.59 31.99 28.13
N LYS A 552 -12.44 32.15 29.15
CA LYS A 552 -12.80 33.50 29.67
C LYS A 552 -11.59 34.32 30.14
N ASP A 553 -10.57 33.63 30.65
CA ASP A 553 -9.36 34.24 31.19
C ASP A 553 -8.18 34.27 30.16
N TYR A 554 -8.48 34.12 28.87
CA TYR A 554 -7.51 34.28 27.79
C TYR A 554 -7.23 35.76 27.50
N ASP A 555 -6.01 36.03 27.04
CA ASP A 555 -5.57 37.38 26.75
C ASP A 555 -6.39 38.01 25.61
N ARG A 556 -6.81 37.18 24.66
CA ARG A 556 -7.66 37.57 23.54
C ARG A 556 -8.51 36.42 23.02
N ILE A 557 -9.72 36.70 22.61
CA ILE A 557 -10.65 35.80 21.96
C ILE A 557 -10.91 36.34 20.56
N LEU A 558 -10.83 35.46 19.57
CA LEU A 558 -11.07 35.72 18.16
C LEU A 558 -12.29 34.95 17.70
N VAL A 559 -13.28 35.62 17.16
CA VAL A 559 -14.45 35.03 16.56
C VAL A 559 -14.23 34.90 15.05
N LEU A 560 -14.18 33.67 14.56
CA LEU A 560 -14.07 33.37 13.14
C LEU A 560 -15.42 32.98 12.58
N GLY A 561 -15.85 33.69 11.54
CA GLY A 561 -17.05 33.44 10.76
C GLY A 561 -16.74 33.06 9.32
N ALA A 562 -17.76 32.96 8.47
CA ALA A 562 -17.62 32.52 7.08
C ALA A 562 -16.73 33.47 6.22
N GLU A 563 -16.70 34.77 6.54
CA GLU A 563 -15.92 35.75 5.77
C GLU A 563 -14.58 36.12 6.43
N GLY A 564 -14.20 35.44 7.52
CA GLY A 564 -12.95 35.73 8.23
C GLY A 564 -13.14 36.14 9.69
N ILE A 565 -12.33 37.08 10.18
CA ILE A 565 -12.37 37.55 11.56
C ILE A 565 -13.54 38.54 11.75
N GLU A 566 -14.55 38.15 12.54
CA GLU A 566 -15.73 38.98 12.84
C GLU A 566 -15.51 39.82 14.07
N GLU A 567 -14.97 39.26 15.13
CA GLU A 567 -14.74 39.94 16.40
C GLU A 567 -13.40 39.58 17.03
N SER A 568 -12.79 40.51 17.73
CA SER A 568 -11.57 40.29 18.50
C SER A 568 -11.57 41.16 19.74
N GLY A 569 -11.23 40.59 20.90
CA GLY A 569 -11.17 41.31 22.18
C GLY A 569 -11.08 40.37 23.36
N THR A 570 -11.07 40.89 24.57
CA THR A 570 -11.21 40.14 25.82
C THR A 570 -12.65 39.66 26.02
N HIS A 571 -12.85 38.72 26.93
CA HIS A 571 -14.17 38.21 27.29
C HIS A 571 -15.17 39.35 27.61
N ASP A 572 -14.78 40.25 28.50
CA ASP A 572 -15.65 41.37 28.95
C ASP A 572 -15.95 42.37 27.83
N GLU A 573 -14.96 42.67 26.98
CA GLU A 573 -15.14 43.55 25.82
C GLU A 573 -16.13 42.98 24.81
N LEU A 574 -16.01 41.69 24.51
CA LEU A 574 -16.87 40.99 23.55
C LEU A 574 -18.31 40.84 24.08
N LEU A 575 -18.47 40.57 25.38
CA LEU A 575 -19.78 40.55 26.01
C LEU A 575 -20.47 41.94 25.96
N ALA A 576 -19.70 43.02 26.21
CA ALA A 576 -20.21 44.38 26.18
C ALA A 576 -20.67 44.81 24.77
N ARG A 577 -20.03 44.30 23.70
CA ARG A 577 -20.40 44.58 22.30
C ARG A 577 -21.72 43.94 21.87
N LYS A 578 -22.19 42.89 22.57
CA LYS A 578 -23.43 42.14 22.28
C LYS A 578 -23.47 41.56 20.85
N GLY A 579 -22.33 41.21 20.28
CA GLY A 579 -22.18 40.66 18.94
C GLY A 579 -22.31 39.15 18.87
N VAL A 580 -21.54 38.54 17.96
CA VAL A 580 -21.55 37.06 17.74
C VAL A 580 -21.08 36.31 18.98
N TYR A 581 -20.00 36.76 19.62
CA TYR A 581 -19.50 36.15 20.86
C TYR A 581 -20.55 36.17 21.98
N TYR A 582 -21.28 37.26 22.15
CA TYR A 582 -22.36 37.36 23.16
C TYR A 582 -23.45 36.35 22.88
N ARG A 583 -23.87 36.19 21.62
CA ARG A 583 -24.87 35.17 21.23
C ARG A 583 -24.37 33.74 21.52
N LEU A 584 -23.14 33.41 21.14
CA LEU A 584 -22.53 32.12 21.43
C LEU A 584 -22.43 31.84 22.93
N TRP A 585 -22.06 32.85 23.76
CA TRP A 585 -21.96 32.72 25.20
C TRP A 585 -23.31 32.42 25.86
N ASN A 586 -24.33 33.12 25.44
CA ASN A 586 -25.69 32.98 25.98
C ASN A 586 -26.52 31.88 25.31
N GLN A 587 -25.97 31.14 24.40
CA GLN A 587 -26.66 30.11 23.61
C GLN A 587 -27.91 30.61 22.89
N LEU A 588 -27.92 31.87 22.45
CA LEU A 588 -29.00 32.47 21.71
C LEU A 588 -28.99 32.00 20.25
N PRO A 589 -30.16 31.72 19.63
CA PRO A 589 -30.21 31.36 18.22
C PRO A 589 -29.66 32.48 17.33
N GLY A 590 -28.94 32.13 16.28
CA GLY A 590 -28.45 33.06 15.26
C GLY A 590 -29.60 33.61 14.39
N GLU A 591 -29.40 34.78 13.77
CA GLU A 591 -30.40 35.36 12.85
C GLU A 591 -30.66 34.55 11.59
N ASP A 592 -29.76 33.59 11.23
CA ASP A 592 -29.86 32.74 10.02
C ASP A 592 -30.63 31.41 10.23
N THR A 593 -31.34 31.25 11.37
CA THR A 593 -32.14 30.06 11.68
C THR A 593 -33.66 30.28 11.61
N LEU A 594 -34.11 31.27 10.82
CA LEU A 594 -35.53 31.45 10.49
C LEU A 594 -35.79 31.25 9.01
#